data_b8d0d5cdaa99910f1446ef2997a8cd57
#
_entry.id   b8d0d5cdaa99910f1446ef2997a8cd57
#
_cell.length_a   1.000
_cell.length_b   1.000
_cell.length_c   1.000
_cell.angle_alpha   90.00
_cell.angle_beta   90.00
_cell.angle_gamma   90.00
#
_symmetry.space_group_name_H-M   'P 1'
#
loop_
_entity.id
_entity.type
_entity.pdbx_description
1 polymer ?
#
loop_
_entity_poly.entity_id
_entity_poly.type
_entity_poly.pdbx_seq_one_letter_code
_entity_poly.pdbx_strand_id
1 'polypeptide(L)'
;MIQLTNRQARQFLLLKHRLLGEYQYIGKQGVLNFIRQAGCIQYDPIDVCGKNAELVLQSRIQGFTKSMLAELLYEDRSLVDFPDKNLAVIPVEDWPYFERYRQAARQHAKRYPEMEALIEQVRAHIQNHGAISSDDLQLDGNFAWQSAIHWSSGNNASRSVLEQMYSTGELIIHHKKGTRKYYDIAGKYIQPNLLNRRSLWRASLSITSGGYCVESALLDLYGIASPTPG
;
A
#
# COMPACT_ATOMS: atom_id res chain seq x y z
N MET A 1 33.54 9.54 -12.97
CA MET A 1 32.38 8.71 -13.39
C MET A 1 32.76 7.26 -13.15
N ILE A 2 31.97 6.50 -12.36
CA ILE A 2 32.24 5.08 -12.11
C ILE A 2 31.63 4.29 -13.26
N GLN A 3 32.45 3.49 -13.95
CA GLN A 3 31.99 2.58 -14.99
C GLN A 3 31.88 1.16 -14.43
N LEU A 4 30.75 0.52 -14.67
CA LEU A 4 30.49 -0.84 -14.25
C LEU A 4 30.31 -1.74 -15.47
N THR A 5 30.90 -2.93 -15.42
CA THR A 5 30.55 -3.98 -16.39
C THR A 5 29.14 -4.52 -16.12
N ASN A 6 28.49 -5.12 -17.10
CA ASN A 6 27.18 -5.75 -16.94
C ASN A 6 27.16 -6.79 -15.80
N ARG A 7 28.25 -7.51 -15.60
CA ARG A 7 28.39 -8.48 -14.48
C ARG A 7 28.38 -7.76 -13.14
N GLN A 8 29.16 -6.69 -12.99
CA GLN A 8 29.22 -5.90 -11.75
C GLN A 8 27.86 -5.24 -11.45
N ALA A 9 27.20 -4.69 -12.47
CA ALA A 9 25.87 -4.11 -12.31
C ALA A 9 24.82 -5.15 -11.82
N ARG A 10 24.83 -6.35 -12.42
CA ARG A 10 23.96 -7.45 -11.96
C ARG A 10 24.26 -7.87 -10.52
N GLN A 11 25.54 -8.06 -10.18
CA GLN A 11 25.94 -8.42 -8.80
C GLN A 11 25.52 -7.33 -7.82
N PHE A 12 25.71 -6.06 -8.16
CA PHE A 12 25.27 -4.94 -7.33
C PHE A 12 23.77 -4.96 -7.08
N LEU A 13 22.95 -5.15 -8.13
CA LEU A 13 21.50 -5.24 -7.99
C LEU A 13 21.08 -6.43 -7.09
N LEU A 14 21.68 -7.60 -7.29
CA LEU A 14 21.37 -8.77 -6.47
C LEU A 14 21.74 -8.55 -4.99
N LEU A 15 22.92 -7.94 -4.73
CA LEU A 15 23.33 -7.58 -3.37
C LEU A 15 22.38 -6.54 -2.75
N LYS A 16 22.04 -5.49 -3.51
CA LYS A 16 21.11 -4.45 -3.05
C LYS A 16 19.74 -5.01 -2.70
N HIS A 17 19.23 -5.92 -3.53
CA HIS A 17 17.93 -6.57 -3.30
C HIS A 17 18.00 -7.75 -2.33
N ARG A 18 19.16 -7.99 -1.69
CA ARG A 18 19.35 -9.05 -0.70
C ARG A 18 19.07 -10.46 -1.26
N LEU A 19 19.39 -10.67 -2.53
CA LEU A 19 19.27 -11.95 -3.22
C LEU A 19 20.62 -12.68 -3.36
N LEU A 20 21.69 -12.07 -2.90
CA LEU A 20 23.05 -12.61 -2.92
C LEU A 20 23.76 -12.29 -1.59
N GLY A 21 24.56 -13.24 -1.11
CA GLY A 21 25.27 -13.13 0.15
C GLY A 21 24.49 -13.71 1.33
N GLU A 22 24.96 -13.44 2.53
CA GLU A 22 24.31 -13.89 3.76
C GLU A 22 23.03 -13.09 4.06
N TYR A 23 22.11 -13.74 4.79
CA TYR A 23 20.90 -13.07 5.27
C TYR A 23 21.27 -11.92 6.22
N GLN A 24 20.86 -10.71 5.87
CA GLN A 24 21.08 -9.53 6.71
C GLN A 24 19.84 -9.20 7.57
N TYR A 25 18.69 -9.78 7.25
CA TYR A 25 17.44 -9.58 7.94
C TYR A 25 16.97 -10.87 8.57
N ILE A 26 16.60 -10.80 9.85
CA ILE A 26 16.21 -11.95 10.64
C ILE A 26 14.88 -11.67 11.33
N GLY A 27 13.95 -12.62 11.26
CA GLY A 27 12.68 -12.59 11.97
C GLY A 27 11.79 -11.38 11.67
N LYS A 28 10.84 -11.09 12.55
CA LYS A 28 9.82 -10.03 12.36
C LYS A 28 10.42 -8.63 12.18
N GLN A 29 11.43 -8.28 12.97
CA GLN A 29 12.11 -7.00 12.82
C GLN A 29 12.85 -6.90 11.48
N GLY A 30 13.40 -8.02 11.00
CA GLY A 30 14.02 -8.12 9.68
C GLY A 30 13.02 -7.84 8.55
N VAL A 31 11.78 -8.33 8.66
CA VAL A 31 10.69 -8.02 7.71
C VAL A 31 10.45 -6.52 7.64
N LEU A 32 10.26 -5.85 8.79
CA LEU A 32 10.00 -4.42 8.85
C LEU A 32 11.18 -3.61 8.25
N ASN A 33 12.40 -3.95 8.62
CA ASN A 33 13.61 -3.27 8.14
C ASN A 33 13.81 -3.44 6.63
N PHE A 34 13.51 -4.63 6.09
CA PHE A 34 13.57 -4.87 4.66
C PHE A 34 12.54 -4.02 3.89
N ILE A 35 11.29 -3.98 4.38
CA ILE A 35 10.22 -3.19 3.72
C ILE A 35 10.57 -1.68 3.78
N ARG A 36 11.12 -1.19 4.89
CA ARG A 36 11.63 0.17 5.00
C ARG A 36 12.74 0.47 4.00
N GLN A 37 13.68 -0.45 3.80
CA GLN A 37 14.74 -0.29 2.80
C GLN A 37 14.19 -0.32 1.38
N ALA A 38 13.22 -1.19 1.09
CA ALA A 38 12.62 -1.32 -0.23
C ALA A 38 11.64 -0.19 -0.56
N GLY A 39 11.13 0.51 0.47
CA GLY A 39 10.06 1.50 0.39
C GLY A 39 8.68 0.86 0.39
N CYS A 40 8.48 -0.19 -0.38
CA CYS A 40 7.26 -1.00 -0.37
C CYS A 40 7.52 -2.41 -0.90
N ILE A 41 6.57 -3.29 -0.70
CA ILE A 41 6.46 -4.55 -1.44
C ILE A 41 5.06 -4.65 -2.05
N GLN A 42 4.99 -5.13 -3.30
CA GLN A 42 3.70 -5.34 -3.96
C GLN A 42 2.94 -6.46 -3.27
N TYR A 43 1.65 -6.24 -3.03
CA TYR A 43 0.73 -7.23 -2.52
C TYR A 43 -0.17 -7.73 -3.65
N ASP A 44 0.16 -8.89 -4.21
CA ASP A 44 -0.69 -9.57 -5.18
C ASP A 44 -1.53 -10.64 -4.45
N PRO A 45 -2.86 -10.62 -4.59
CA PRO A 45 -3.73 -11.62 -3.97
C PRO A 45 -3.67 -13.00 -4.65
N ILE A 46 -3.07 -13.11 -5.84
CA ILE A 46 -2.92 -14.38 -6.56
C ILE A 46 -1.99 -15.30 -5.75
N ASP A 47 -2.45 -16.49 -5.43
CA ASP A 47 -1.78 -17.47 -4.58
C ASP A 47 -1.71 -18.84 -5.28
N VAL A 48 -0.86 -18.93 -6.31
CA VAL A 48 -0.64 -20.20 -7.04
C VAL A 48 0.44 -21.04 -6.35
N CYS A 49 1.57 -20.40 -6.01
CA CYS A 49 2.69 -21.03 -5.31
C CYS A 49 3.08 -20.27 -4.03
N GLY A 50 2.25 -19.35 -3.61
CA GLY A 50 2.46 -18.40 -2.52
C GLY A 50 2.14 -16.97 -2.95
N LYS A 51 1.71 -16.14 -2.00
CA LYS A 51 1.46 -14.72 -2.27
C LYS A 51 2.76 -13.98 -2.54
N ASN A 52 2.76 -13.08 -3.52
CA ASN A 52 3.96 -12.34 -3.93
C ASN A 52 4.72 -11.72 -2.74
N ALA A 53 4.02 -11.02 -1.85
CA ALA A 53 4.64 -10.42 -0.67
C ALA A 53 5.35 -11.44 0.24
N GLU A 54 4.72 -12.60 0.45
CA GLU A 54 5.28 -13.69 1.28
C GLU A 54 6.52 -14.30 0.61
N LEU A 55 6.48 -14.54 -0.70
CA LEU A 55 7.62 -15.09 -1.46
C LEU A 55 8.81 -14.12 -1.48
N VAL A 56 8.54 -12.82 -1.65
CA VAL A 56 9.57 -11.78 -1.58
C VAL A 56 10.26 -11.79 -0.22
N LEU A 57 9.51 -11.88 0.87
CA LEU A 57 10.07 -11.90 2.22
C LEU A 57 10.78 -13.21 2.53
N GLN A 58 10.20 -14.35 2.14
CA GLN A 58 10.82 -15.67 2.34
C GLN A 58 12.22 -15.77 1.72
N SER A 59 12.42 -15.13 0.57
CA SER A 59 13.72 -15.16 -0.13
C SER A 59 14.78 -14.23 0.49
N ARG A 60 14.44 -13.37 1.45
CA ARG A 60 15.32 -12.32 1.99
C ARG A 60 15.44 -12.31 3.50
N ILE A 61 14.50 -12.94 4.19
CA ILE A 61 14.44 -12.90 5.67
C ILE A 61 14.69 -14.28 6.23
N GLN A 62 15.74 -14.39 7.01
CA GLN A 62 16.04 -15.64 7.73
C GLN A 62 14.95 -15.91 8.78
N GLY A 63 14.39 -17.13 8.74
CA GLY A 63 13.34 -17.54 9.65
C GLY A 63 11.99 -16.87 9.42
N PHE A 64 11.72 -16.38 8.19
CA PHE A 64 10.43 -15.77 7.84
C PHE A 64 9.27 -16.76 8.04
N THR A 65 8.21 -16.27 8.64
CA THR A 65 6.89 -16.91 8.70
C THR A 65 5.81 -15.95 8.25
N LYS A 66 4.72 -16.48 7.67
CA LYS A 66 3.59 -15.66 7.21
C LYS A 66 2.95 -14.85 8.34
N SER A 67 2.97 -15.37 9.58
CA SER A 67 2.46 -14.67 10.77
C SER A 67 3.20 -13.36 11.02
N MET A 68 4.52 -13.31 10.80
CA MET A 68 5.31 -12.07 11.00
C MET A 68 4.79 -10.90 10.16
N LEU A 69 4.42 -11.16 8.89
CA LEU A 69 3.84 -10.12 8.03
C LEU A 69 2.44 -9.74 8.49
N ALA A 70 1.62 -10.72 8.88
CA ALA A 70 0.27 -10.49 9.37
C ALA A 70 0.27 -9.68 10.68
N GLU A 71 1.17 -10.02 11.62
CA GLU A 71 1.34 -9.28 12.88
C GLU A 71 1.72 -7.82 12.63
N LEU A 72 2.73 -7.56 11.77
CA LEU A 72 3.15 -6.19 11.43
C LEU A 72 2.04 -5.38 10.76
N LEU A 73 1.18 -6.02 9.96
CA LEU A 73 0.05 -5.37 9.28
C LEU A 73 -1.14 -5.13 10.20
N TYR A 74 -1.52 -6.14 11.00
CA TYR A 74 -2.86 -6.18 11.61
C TYR A 74 -2.84 -6.09 13.14
N GLU A 75 -1.70 -6.36 13.80
CA GLU A 75 -1.53 -6.24 15.24
C GLU A 75 -0.65 -5.05 15.61
N ASP A 76 0.62 -5.06 15.21
CA ASP A 76 1.59 -3.99 15.52
C ASP A 76 1.28 -2.68 14.78
N ARG A 77 0.59 -2.74 13.65
CA ARG A 77 0.29 -1.59 12.77
C ARG A 77 1.53 -0.80 12.33
N SER A 78 2.66 -1.49 12.24
CA SER A 78 3.91 -0.91 11.72
C SER A 78 3.93 -0.88 10.20
N LEU A 79 3.09 -1.70 9.56
CA LEU A 79 2.85 -1.73 8.12
C LEU A 79 1.37 -1.49 7.83
N VAL A 80 1.09 -1.04 6.63
CA VAL A 80 -0.28 -0.83 6.13
C VAL A 80 -0.38 -1.24 4.67
N ASP A 81 -1.51 -1.87 4.30
CA ASP A 81 -1.88 -2.09 2.91
C ASP A 81 -2.42 -0.78 2.34
N PHE A 82 -1.87 -0.27 1.26
CA PHE A 82 -2.41 0.90 0.58
C PHE A 82 -2.20 0.82 -0.95
N PRO A 83 -3.11 1.40 -1.76
CA PRO A 83 -2.90 1.48 -3.19
C PRO A 83 -1.70 2.36 -3.54
N ASP A 84 -0.77 1.81 -4.32
CA ASP A 84 0.27 2.51 -5.06
C ASP A 84 0.01 2.28 -6.56
N LYS A 85 0.94 1.80 -7.35
CA LYS A 85 0.68 1.34 -8.72
C LYS A 85 -0.32 0.17 -8.75
N ASN A 86 -0.20 -0.71 -7.77
CA ASN A 86 -1.13 -1.77 -7.40
C ASN A 86 -1.32 -1.72 -5.88
N LEU A 87 -1.95 -2.74 -5.27
CA LEU A 87 -1.95 -2.84 -3.83
C LEU A 87 -0.52 -3.12 -3.34
N ALA A 88 -0.06 -2.33 -2.38
CA ALA A 88 1.28 -2.43 -1.81
C ALA A 88 1.22 -2.51 -0.28
N VAL A 89 2.24 -3.11 0.31
CA VAL A 89 2.52 -3.03 1.75
C VAL A 89 3.61 -2.00 1.94
N ILE A 90 3.33 -0.99 2.74
CA ILE A 90 4.23 0.13 3.03
C ILE A 90 4.42 0.29 4.54
N PRO A 91 5.54 0.88 5.00
CA PRO A 91 5.67 1.33 6.38
C PRO A 91 4.59 2.35 6.73
N VAL A 92 4.02 2.26 7.94
CA VAL A 92 2.95 3.20 8.34
C VAL A 92 3.45 4.65 8.42
N GLU A 93 4.71 4.85 8.74
CA GLU A 93 5.37 6.17 8.74
C GLU A 93 5.39 6.84 7.37
N ASP A 94 5.26 6.07 6.28
CA ASP A 94 5.21 6.58 4.92
C ASP A 94 3.80 7.01 4.49
N TRP A 95 2.78 6.79 5.33
CA TRP A 95 1.41 7.20 5.08
C TRP A 95 1.26 8.65 4.57
N PRO A 96 1.96 9.67 5.12
CA PRO A 96 1.86 11.04 4.64
C PRO A 96 2.28 11.23 3.18
N TYR A 97 3.21 10.41 2.66
CA TYR A 97 3.68 10.52 1.28
C TYR A 97 2.60 10.16 0.25
N PHE A 98 1.61 9.38 0.65
CA PHE A 98 0.48 8.99 -0.18
C PHE A 98 -0.69 9.98 -0.14
N GLU A 99 -0.53 11.13 0.51
CA GLU A 99 -1.58 12.15 0.62
C GLU A 99 -2.05 12.66 -0.75
N ARG A 100 -1.17 12.77 -1.73
CA ARG A 100 -1.54 13.15 -3.10
C ARG A 100 -2.52 12.17 -3.73
N TYR A 101 -2.32 10.88 -3.53
CA TYR A 101 -3.24 9.83 -3.99
C TYR A 101 -4.60 9.98 -3.34
N ARG A 102 -4.61 10.16 -2.02
CA ARG A 102 -5.86 10.36 -1.27
C ARG A 102 -6.58 11.64 -1.65
N GLN A 103 -5.84 12.71 -1.92
CA GLN A 103 -6.44 13.96 -2.44
C GLN A 103 -7.06 13.76 -3.82
N ALA A 104 -6.38 13.08 -4.73
CA ALA A 104 -6.93 12.77 -6.05
C ALA A 104 -8.19 11.89 -5.93
N ALA A 105 -8.17 10.88 -5.04
CA ALA A 105 -9.35 10.06 -4.78
C ALA A 105 -10.52 10.88 -4.19
N ARG A 106 -10.24 11.79 -3.24
CA ARG A 106 -11.26 12.72 -2.70
C ARG A 106 -11.83 13.66 -3.75
N GLN A 107 -11.01 14.16 -4.67
CA GLN A 107 -11.50 14.98 -5.79
C GLN A 107 -12.35 14.15 -6.76
N HIS A 108 -11.95 12.91 -7.03
CA HIS A 108 -12.73 12.00 -7.85
C HIS A 108 -14.07 11.64 -7.18
N ALA A 109 -14.07 11.41 -5.88
CA ALA A 109 -15.26 11.09 -5.09
C ALA A 109 -16.37 12.15 -5.21
N LYS A 110 -16.01 13.44 -5.35
CA LYS A 110 -16.98 14.53 -5.53
C LYS A 110 -17.86 14.40 -6.78
N ARG A 111 -17.51 13.53 -7.71
CA ARG A 111 -18.32 13.24 -8.91
C ARG A 111 -19.49 12.28 -8.64
N TYR A 112 -19.54 11.73 -7.43
CA TYR A 112 -20.53 10.72 -7.01
C TYR A 112 -21.22 11.16 -5.71
N PRO A 113 -21.95 12.30 -5.73
CA PRO A 113 -22.60 12.82 -4.53
C PRO A 113 -23.66 11.88 -3.98
N GLU A 114 -24.22 11.00 -4.82
CA GLU A 114 -25.17 9.97 -4.44
C GLU A 114 -24.60 8.93 -3.48
N MET A 115 -23.27 8.80 -3.41
CA MET A 115 -22.61 7.87 -2.48
C MET A 115 -22.48 8.41 -1.06
N GLU A 116 -22.70 9.72 -0.85
CA GLU A 116 -22.48 10.36 0.47
C GLU A 116 -23.36 9.74 1.57
N ALA A 117 -24.64 9.53 1.26
CA ALA A 117 -25.58 8.91 2.20
C ALA A 117 -25.17 7.47 2.57
N LEU A 118 -24.61 6.73 1.62
CA LEU A 118 -24.10 5.37 1.86
C LEU A 118 -22.81 5.36 2.67
N ILE A 119 -21.94 6.35 2.44
CA ILE A 119 -20.71 6.56 3.22
C ILE A 119 -21.06 6.79 4.69
N GLU A 120 -22.05 7.62 4.98
CA GLU A 120 -22.53 7.85 6.35
C GLU A 120 -23.10 6.57 7.01
N GLN A 121 -23.84 5.78 6.25
CA GLN A 121 -24.34 4.49 6.75
C GLN A 121 -23.19 3.53 7.10
N VAL A 122 -22.18 3.42 6.22
CA VAL A 122 -20.97 2.62 6.46
C VAL A 122 -20.22 3.12 7.69
N ARG A 123 -20.06 4.44 7.82
CA ARG A 123 -19.37 5.08 8.94
C ARG A 123 -20.07 4.77 10.27
N ALA A 124 -21.37 4.95 10.32
CA ALA A 124 -22.19 4.61 11.49
C ALA A 124 -22.13 3.10 11.82
N HIS A 125 -22.16 2.24 10.79
CA HIS A 125 -22.06 0.80 10.99
C HIS A 125 -20.72 0.40 11.61
N ILE A 126 -19.61 0.91 11.08
CA ILE A 126 -18.26 0.63 11.61
C ILE A 126 -18.10 1.17 13.05
N GLN A 127 -18.69 2.32 13.36
CA GLN A 127 -18.65 2.88 14.72
C GLN A 127 -19.36 1.96 15.73
N ASN A 128 -20.47 1.36 15.33
CA ASN A 128 -21.30 0.55 16.22
C ASN A 128 -20.89 -0.93 16.29
N HIS A 129 -20.36 -1.49 15.21
CA HIS A 129 -20.11 -2.93 15.08
C HIS A 129 -18.63 -3.28 14.82
N GLY A 130 -17.77 -2.30 14.58
CA GLY A 130 -16.36 -2.53 14.26
C GLY A 130 -16.10 -2.82 12.77
N ALA A 131 -14.99 -3.51 12.50
CA ALA A 131 -14.53 -3.76 11.14
C ALA A 131 -15.52 -4.57 10.31
N ILE A 132 -15.72 -4.18 9.04
CA ILE A 132 -16.75 -4.69 8.16
C ILE A 132 -16.19 -5.08 6.78
N SER A 133 -16.78 -6.09 6.16
CA SER A 133 -16.54 -6.46 4.76
C SER A 133 -17.71 -6.06 3.86
N SER A 134 -17.50 -6.10 2.53
CA SER A 134 -18.57 -5.83 1.57
C SER A 134 -19.74 -6.80 1.65
N ASP A 135 -19.50 -8.01 2.15
CA ASP A 135 -20.53 -9.05 2.24
C ASP A 135 -21.41 -8.88 3.49
N ASP A 136 -20.90 -8.16 4.51
CA ASP A 136 -21.63 -7.86 5.73
C ASP A 136 -22.54 -6.63 5.55
N LEU A 137 -22.34 -5.87 4.47
CA LEU A 137 -23.14 -4.70 4.10
C LEU A 137 -24.22 -5.09 3.07
N GLN A 138 -25.46 -4.76 3.37
CA GLN A 138 -26.59 -4.86 2.44
C GLN A 138 -26.99 -3.45 2.00
N LEU A 139 -26.19 -2.86 1.09
CA LEU A 139 -26.50 -1.58 0.49
C LEU A 139 -27.14 -1.80 -0.88
N ASP A 140 -28.30 -1.19 -1.08
CA ASP A 140 -29.00 -1.22 -2.36
C ASP A 140 -28.35 -0.24 -3.35
N GLY A 141 -28.27 -0.66 -4.60
CA GLY A 141 -27.82 0.18 -5.72
C GLY A 141 -26.62 -0.41 -6.48
N ASN A 142 -26.50 0.04 -7.70
CA ASN A 142 -25.36 -0.24 -8.57
C ASN A 142 -24.70 1.09 -8.92
N PHE A 143 -23.47 1.30 -8.50
CA PHE A 143 -22.71 2.50 -8.80
C PHE A 143 -21.55 2.17 -9.71
N ALA A 144 -21.37 2.97 -10.73
CA ALA A 144 -20.27 2.87 -11.67
C ALA A 144 -18.95 3.41 -11.09
N TRP A 145 -18.76 3.35 -9.76
CA TRP A 145 -17.46 3.65 -9.18
C TRP A 145 -16.43 2.66 -9.67
N GLN A 146 -15.57 3.11 -10.54
CA GLN A 146 -14.35 2.40 -10.91
C GLN A 146 -13.19 3.09 -10.21
N SER A 147 -12.67 2.47 -9.18
CA SER A 147 -11.35 2.81 -8.70
C SER A 147 -10.36 2.65 -9.87
N ALA A 148 -9.52 3.63 -10.12
CA ALA A 148 -8.50 3.59 -11.16
C ALA A 148 -7.52 2.40 -11.01
N ILE A 149 -7.65 1.63 -9.93
CA ILE A 149 -6.71 0.59 -9.49
C ILE A 149 -7.34 -0.81 -9.51
N HIS A 150 -8.67 -0.95 -9.61
CA HIS A 150 -9.32 -2.26 -9.48
C HIS A 150 -10.02 -2.73 -10.75
N TRP A 151 -9.59 -3.90 -11.20
CA TRP A 151 -10.23 -4.73 -12.20
C TRP A 151 -11.41 -5.51 -11.58
N SER A 152 -12.41 -4.83 -11.07
CA SER A 152 -13.58 -5.52 -10.53
C SER A 152 -14.77 -5.39 -11.45
N SER A 153 -15.30 -6.53 -11.84
CA SER A 153 -16.44 -6.70 -12.75
C SER A 153 -17.81 -6.62 -12.04
N GLY A 154 -17.90 -6.07 -10.84
CA GLY A 154 -19.17 -6.02 -10.09
C GLY A 154 -19.42 -4.65 -9.47
N ASN A 155 -20.53 -4.02 -9.89
CA ASN A 155 -20.99 -2.71 -9.41
C ASN A 155 -21.80 -2.79 -8.11
N ASN A 156 -21.43 -3.67 -7.16
CA ASN A 156 -22.10 -3.76 -5.87
C ASN A 156 -21.84 -2.48 -5.07
N ALA A 157 -22.89 -1.81 -4.62
CA ALA A 157 -22.83 -0.57 -3.86
C ALA A 157 -21.92 -0.67 -2.63
N SER A 158 -22.06 -1.73 -1.86
CA SER A 158 -21.27 -1.98 -0.64
C SER A 158 -19.76 -1.99 -0.94
N ARG A 159 -19.37 -2.67 -2.00
CA ARG A 159 -17.96 -2.74 -2.41
C ARG A 159 -17.45 -1.39 -2.91
N SER A 160 -18.24 -0.72 -3.75
CA SER A 160 -17.89 0.59 -4.32
C SER A 160 -17.66 1.63 -3.23
N VAL A 161 -18.53 1.69 -2.22
CA VAL A 161 -18.41 2.61 -1.09
C VAL A 161 -17.16 2.31 -0.26
N LEU A 162 -16.95 1.05 0.11
CA LEU A 162 -15.76 0.66 0.89
C LEU A 162 -14.44 0.94 0.15
N GLU A 163 -14.39 0.69 -1.16
CA GLU A 163 -13.22 0.99 -1.99
C GLU A 163 -12.99 2.50 -2.14
N GLN A 164 -14.06 3.30 -2.24
CA GLN A 164 -13.95 4.75 -2.25
C GLN A 164 -13.38 5.27 -0.93
N MET A 165 -13.96 4.87 0.21
CA MET A 165 -13.50 5.28 1.53
C MET A 165 -12.06 4.82 1.82
N TYR A 166 -11.69 3.64 1.35
CA TYR A 166 -10.31 3.14 1.42
C TYR A 166 -9.35 3.97 0.57
N SER A 167 -9.72 4.30 -0.67
CA SER A 167 -8.90 5.11 -1.58
C SER A 167 -8.71 6.54 -1.08
N THR A 168 -9.72 7.12 -0.42
CA THR A 168 -9.64 8.45 0.20
C THR A 168 -8.81 8.47 1.49
N GLY A 169 -8.49 7.27 2.04
CA GLY A 169 -7.76 7.09 3.27
C GLY A 169 -8.61 7.24 4.53
N GLU A 170 -9.91 7.24 4.42
CA GLU A 170 -10.83 7.21 5.57
C GLU A 170 -10.84 5.82 6.23
N LEU A 171 -10.77 4.77 5.42
CA LEU A 171 -10.65 3.39 5.88
C LEU A 171 -9.27 2.83 5.61
N ILE A 172 -8.89 1.84 6.42
CA ILE A 172 -7.78 0.93 6.17
C ILE A 172 -8.27 -0.51 6.18
N ILE A 173 -7.45 -1.44 5.70
CA ILE A 173 -7.70 -2.86 5.87
C ILE A 173 -7.38 -3.24 7.31
N HIS A 174 -8.40 -3.62 8.08
CA HIS A 174 -8.27 -4.07 9.46
C HIS A 174 -7.66 -5.47 9.53
N HIS A 175 -8.17 -6.39 8.74
CA HIS A 175 -7.64 -7.74 8.57
C HIS A 175 -8.19 -8.37 7.29
N LYS A 176 -7.68 -9.55 6.96
CA LYS A 176 -8.17 -10.35 5.83
C LYS A 176 -8.53 -11.76 6.29
N LYS A 177 -9.61 -12.32 5.74
CA LYS A 177 -9.95 -13.74 5.85
C LYS A 177 -9.93 -14.34 4.45
N GLY A 178 -8.86 -15.06 4.12
CA GLY A 178 -8.59 -15.46 2.73
C GLY A 178 -8.35 -14.22 1.84
N THR A 179 -9.17 -14.06 0.80
CA THR A 179 -9.16 -12.89 -0.09
C THR A 179 -10.07 -11.75 0.37
N ARG A 180 -10.97 -12.02 1.34
CA ARG A 180 -11.96 -11.05 1.85
C ARG A 180 -11.26 -10.02 2.74
N LYS A 181 -11.47 -8.74 2.42
CA LYS A 181 -10.97 -7.59 3.18
C LYS A 181 -12.02 -7.14 4.19
N TYR A 182 -11.58 -6.86 5.41
CA TYR A 182 -12.35 -6.19 6.45
C TYR A 182 -11.76 -4.80 6.67
N TYR A 183 -12.62 -3.79 6.64
CA TYR A 183 -12.23 -2.39 6.71
C TYR A 183 -12.63 -1.77 8.05
N ASP A 184 -11.81 -0.87 8.56
CA ASP A 184 -12.14 -0.05 9.73
C ASP A 184 -11.58 1.38 9.55
N ILE A 185 -12.00 2.30 10.41
CA ILE A 185 -11.63 3.71 10.33
C ILE A 185 -10.13 3.89 10.60
N ALA A 186 -9.44 4.49 9.63
CA ALA A 186 -7.98 4.67 9.67
C ALA A 186 -7.51 5.40 10.94
N GLY A 187 -8.29 6.37 11.42
CA GLY A 187 -7.98 7.16 12.61
C GLY A 187 -7.88 6.36 13.91
N LYS A 188 -8.39 5.13 13.95
CA LYS A 188 -8.23 4.24 15.12
C LYS A 188 -6.84 3.60 15.18
N TYR A 189 -6.12 3.48 14.06
CA TYR A 189 -4.91 2.68 13.93
C TYR A 189 -3.70 3.46 13.48
N ILE A 190 -3.90 4.55 12.74
CA ILE A 190 -2.82 5.43 12.29
C ILE A 190 -2.73 6.64 13.22
N GLN A 191 -1.54 6.91 13.72
CA GLN A 191 -1.32 8.01 14.66
C GLN A 191 -1.74 9.36 14.06
N PRO A 192 -2.34 10.28 14.86
CA PRO A 192 -2.85 11.55 14.37
C PRO A 192 -1.79 12.43 13.69
N ASN A 193 -0.53 12.34 14.13
CA ASN A 193 0.60 13.05 13.52
C ASN A 193 0.92 12.56 12.10
N LEU A 194 0.63 11.29 11.78
CA LEU A 194 0.79 10.72 10.43
C LEU A 194 -0.44 10.99 9.57
N LEU A 195 -1.65 10.94 10.16
CA LEU A 195 -2.89 11.23 9.43
C LEU A 195 -2.96 12.68 8.95
N ASN A 196 -2.57 13.63 9.80
CA ASN A 196 -2.71 15.07 9.58
C ASN A 196 -1.45 15.72 9.01
N ARG A 197 -0.37 14.98 8.86
CA ARG A 197 0.88 15.53 8.34
C ARG A 197 0.68 15.88 6.87
N ARG A 198 0.74 17.18 6.55
CA ARG A 198 0.84 17.63 5.17
C ARG A 198 2.12 17.05 4.58
N SER A 199 2.00 16.39 3.45
CA SER A 199 3.15 15.86 2.71
C SER A 199 4.17 16.99 2.52
N LEU A 200 5.36 16.81 3.08
CA LEU A 200 6.51 17.69 2.84
C LEU A 200 7.11 17.36 1.47
N TRP A 201 6.28 17.38 0.43
CA TRP A 201 6.79 17.31 -0.93
C TRP A 201 7.59 18.58 -1.23
N ARG A 202 8.89 18.47 -1.21
CA ARG A 202 9.70 19.37 -2.00
C ARG A 202 9.35 19.12 -3.46
N ALA A 203 9.07 20.19 -4.19
CA ALA A 203 8.57 20.22 -5.56
C ALA A 203 9.55 19.70 -6.63
N SER A 204 10.34 18.67 -6.37
CA SER A 204 11.40 18.21 -7.27
C SER A 204 11.25 16.76 -7.77
N LEU A 205 10.17 16.08 -7.51
CA LEU A 205 9.93 14.77 -8.09
C LEU A 205 8.70 14.83 -8.99
N SER A 206 8.96 15.02 -10.28
CA SER A 206 7.95 14.81 -11.31
C SER A 206 7.56 13.33 -11.30
N ILE A 207 6.36 13.06 -10.81
CA ILE A 207 5.76 11.74 -10.87
C ILE A 207 5.32 11.52 -12.30
N THR A 208 6.16 10.89 -13.10
CA THR A 208 5.69 10.23 -14.29
C THR A 208 4.89 8.99 -13.87
N SER A 209 3.88 8.64 -14.62
CA SER A 209 2.83 7.62 -14.40
C SER A 209 3.32 6.17 -14.21
N GLY A 210 4.43 5.93 -13.57
CA GLY A 210 5.04 4.63 -13.34
C GLY A 210 5.55 4.48 -11.91
N GLY A 211 4.85 3.72 -11.12
CA GLY A 211 5.18 3.05 -9.85
C GLY A 211 6.31 3.63 -8.98
N TYR A 212 5.94 4.12 -7.84
CA TYR A 212 6.81 4.73 -6.82
C TYR A 212 7.87 3.82 -6.22
N CYS A 213 7.67 2.52 -6.24
CA CYS A 213 8.37 1.59 -5.38
C CYS A 213 9.85 1.36 -5.68
N VAL A 214 10.34 1.72 -6.85
CA VAL A 214 11.72 1.37 -7.25
C VAL A 214 12.55 2.57 -7.67
N GLU A 215 11.96 3.57 -8.32
CA GLU A 215 12.72 4.69 -8.88
C GLU A 215 13.13 5.77 -7.86
N SER A 216 12.27 6.11 -6.91
CA SER A 216 12.58 7.13 -5.91
C SER A 216 13.71 6.71 -4.97
N ALA A 217 13.77 5.45 -4.58
CA ALA A 217 14.87 4.92 -3.76
C ALA A 217 16.21 4.88 -4.48
N LEU A 218 16.22 4.83 -5.82
CA LEU A 218 17.44 4.86 -6.61
C LEU A 218 17.99 6.28 -6.79
N LEU A 219 17.11 7.29 -6.92
CA LEU A 219 17.52 8.67 -7.14
C LEU A 219 18.07 9.34 -5.87
N ASP A 220 17.44 9.08 -4.72
CA ASP A 220 17.87 9.68 -3.45
C ASP A 220 19.17 9.07 -2.88
N LEU A 221 19.43 7.79 -3.17
CA LEU A 221 20.63 7.10 -2.65
C LEU A 221 21.89 7.33 -3.49
N TYR A 222 21.76 7.74 -4.75
CA TYR A 222 22.90 7.80 -5.66
C TYR A 222 23.19 9.18 -6.25
N GLY A 223 22.41 10.22 -5.93
CA GLY A 223 22.63 11.57 -6.44
C GLY A 223 22.67 11.65 -7.98
N ILE A 224 21.99 10.73 -8.66
CA ILE A 224 21.92 10.71 -10.12
C ILE A 224 20.87 11.75 -10.53
N ALA A 225 21.34 12.93 -10.90
CA ALA A 225 20.51 13.95 -11.53
C ALA A 225 19.88 13.37 -12.80
N SER A 226 18.56 13.51 -12.93
CA SER A 226 17.83 13.18 -14.16
C SER A 226 18.41 14.00 -15.32
N PRO A 227 18.57 13.42 -16.53
CA PRO A 227 18.93 14.20 -17.70
C PRO A 227 17.82 15.23 -17.97
N THR A 228 18.20 16.49 -18.02
CA THR A 228 17.33 17.57 -18.51
C THR A 228 16.91 17.26 -19.94
N PRO A 229 15.62 17.32 -20.29
CA PRO A 229 15.21 17.24 -21.68
C PRO A 229 15.72 18.47 -22.43
N GLY A 230 16.55 18.25 -23.45
CA GLY A 230 16.92 19.24 -24.45
C GLY A 230 15.79 19.42 -25.46
#